data_ac0c1a61caec11a69330a6495da872e8
#
_entry.id   ac0c1a61caec11a69330a6495da872e8
#
_cell.length_a   1.000
_cell.length_b   1.000
_cell.length_c   1.000
_cell.angle_alpha   90.00
_cell.angle_beta   90.00
_cell.angle_gamma   90.00
#
_symmetry.space_group_name_H-M   'P 1'
#
loop_
_entity.id
_entity.type
_entity.pdbx_description
1 polymer ?
#
loop_
_entity_poly.entity_id
_entity_poly.type
_entity_poly.pdbx_seq_one_letter_code
_entity_poly.pdbx_strand_id
1 'polypeptide(L)'
;APARGENTDIPGIVVAFAERGVTELRGTAQVLGAGETAASAAIAAQRLGAECVEVYARRPERARALAERLGADVTAHALADWRVGREVALVVDTVPRGYSPEEHLLGDLGDTALLSAAYDPWPTPLAERWLAAEAPVVTGLDMLLHQAVYQVRLFGGAPIDEPVPNEPAVLERMRAALA
;
A
#
# COMPACT_ATOMS: atom_id res chain seq x y z
N ALA A 1 31.42 9.69 -5.46
CA ALA A 1 30.15 9.71 -6.20
C ALA A 1 29.04 10.23 -5.27
N PRO A 2 28.04 10.95 -5.79
CA PRO A 2 26.91 11.36 -4.97
C PRO A 2 26.18 10.13 -4.42
N ALA A 3 25.64 10.23 -3.19
CA ALA A 3 24.81 9.18 -2.63
C ALA A 3 23.55 9.01 -3.50
N ARG A 4 23.20 7.75 -3.83
CA ARG A 4 21.99 7.41 -4.55
C ARG A 4 21.01 6.78 -3.56
N GLY A 5 19.79 7.29 -3.52
CA GLY A 5 18.69 6.71 -2.74
C GLY A 5 17.76 5.92 -3.63
N GLU A 6 17.28 4.77 -3.15
CA GLU A 6 16.28 3.96 -3.82
C GLU A 6 15.10 3.75 -2.87
N ASN A 7 13.88 3.78 -3.42
CA ASN A 7 12.66 3.50 -2.65
C ASN A 7 12.25 2.04 -2.88
N THR A 8 12.40 1.22 -1.85
CA THR A 8 12.06 -0.22 -1.89
C THR A 8 10.61 -0.51 -1.51
N ASP A 9 9.90 0.45 -0.91
CA ASP A 9 8.48 0.29 -0.53
C ASP A 9 7.60 0.12 -1.77
N ILE A 10 7.84 0.93 -2.81
CA ILE A 10 7.01 0.93 -4.01
C ILE A 10 6.99 -0.47 -4.68
N PRO A 11 8.14 -1.06 -5.08
CA PRO A 11 8.13 -2.38 -5.65
C PRO A 11 7.67 -3.45 -4.64
N GLY A 12 7.96 -3.29 -3.36
CA GLY A 12 7.49 -4.19 -2.30
C GLY A 12 5.97 -4.25 -2.23
N ILE A 13 5.27 -3.12 -2.30
CA ILE A 13 3.80 -3.06 -2.34
C ILE A 13 3.26 -3.74 -3.60
N VAL A 14 3.84 -3.46 -4.77
CA VAL A 14 3.39 -4.06 -6.04
C VAL A 14 3.48 -5.59 -5.98
N VAL A 15 4.60 -6.13 -5.48
CA VAL A 15 4.78 -7.59 -5.38
C VAL A 15 3.85 -8.19 -4.33
N ALA A 16 3.65 -7.53 -3.19
CA ALA A 16 2.72 -8.00 -2.16
C ALA A 16 1.28 -8.12 -2.69
N PHE A 17 0.82 -7.19 -3.52
CA PHE A 17 -0.47 -7.29 -4.20
C PHE A 17 -0.51 -8.42 -5.24
N ALA A 18 0.54 -8.58 -6.02
CA ALA A 18 0.62 -9.65 -7.02
C ALA A 18 0.50 -11.05 -6.37
N GLU A 19 1.07 -11.27 -5.18
CA GLU A 19 0.90 -12.51 -4.42
C GLU A 19 -0.54 -12.77 -3.96
N ARG A 20 -1.36 -11.72 -3.87
CA ARG A 20 -2.80 -11.80 -3.56
C ARG A 20 -3.67 -11.83 -4.82
N GLY A 21 -3.07 -11.99 -5.99
CA GLY A 21 -3.79 -12.04 -7.28
C GLY A 21 -4.15 -10.66 -7.84
N VAL A 22 -3.75 -9.56 -7.21
CA VAL A 22 -4.00 -8.20 -7.67
C VAL A 22 -2.80 -7.73 -8.48
N THR A 23 -2.85 -7.90 -9.80
CA THR A 23 -1.76 -7.53 -10.72
C THR A 23 -2.06 -6.28 -11.53
N GLU A 24 -3.32 -5.87 -11.60
CA GLU A 24 -3.80 -4.68 -12.30
C GLU A 24 -4.96 -4.07 -11.49
N LEU A 25 -5.02 -2.75 -11.41
CA LEU A 25 -6.14 -2.01 -10.84
C LEU A 25 -6.91 -1.32 -11.97
N ARG A 26 -8.24 -1.28 -11.85
CA ARG A 26 -9.13 -0.49 -12.71
C ARG A 26 -10.05 0.31 -11.82
N GLY A 27 -9.94 1.63 -11.90
CA GLY A 27 -10.69 2.56 -11.07
C GLY A 27 -9.82 3.32 -10.07
N THR A 28 -10.40 3.74 -8.98
CA THR A 28 -9.78 4.64 -8.01
C THR A 28 -9.02 3.87 -6.93
N ALA A 29 -7.83 4.37 -6.57
CA ALA A 29 -7.12 3.97 -5.36
C ALA A 29 -7.28 5.05 -4.29
N GLN A 30 -7.68 4.67 -3.09
CA GLN A 30 -7.83 5.57 -1.94
C GLN A 30 -6.70 5.32 -0.94
N VAL A 31 -5.97 6.38 -0.56
CA VAL A 31 -4.85 6.32 0.38
C VAL A 31 -5.18 7.11 1.64
N LEU A 32 -5.32 6.42 2.76
CA LEU A 32 -5.56 7.01 4.08
C LEU A 32 -4.24 7.31 4.76
N GLY A 33 -3.93 8.59 4.90
CA GLY A 33 -2.65 9.13 5.37
C GLY A 33 -1.95 9.99 4.31
N ALA A 34 -0.95 10.77 4.73
CA ALA A 34 -0.16 11.64 3.85
C ALA A 34 1.31 11.70 4.32
N GLY A 35 1.85 10.55 4.74
CA GLY A 35 3.26 10.34 5.08
C GLY A 35 4.04 9.71 3.91
N GLU A 36 5.29 9.31 4.16
CA GLU A 36 6.13 8.71 3.12
C GLU A 36 5.62 7.33 2.66
N THR A 37 5.07 6.52 3.59
CA THR A 37 4.42 5.26 3.20
C THR A 37 3.19 5.51 2.31
N ALA A 38 2.40 6.56 2.60
CA ALA A 38 1.28 6.94 1.75
C ALA A 38 1.75 7.39 0.36
N ALA A 39 2.87 8.12 0.27
CA ALA A 39 3.47 8.50 -1.01
C ALA A 39 3.92 7.28 -1.81
N SER A 40 4.60 6.32 -1.17
CA SER A 40 5.03 5.08 -1.80
C SER A 40 3.83 4.25 -2.29
N ALA A 41 2.77 4.18 -1.48
CA ALA A 41 1.55 3.46 -1.83
C ALA A 41 0.80 4.11 -2.99
N ALA A 42 0.71 5.43 -3.03
CA ALA A 42 0.10 6.16 -4.16
C ALA A 42 0.84 5.88 -5.47
N ILE A 43 2.17 5.91 -5.47
CA ILE A 43 2.99 5.57 -6.64
C ILE A 43 2.81 4.09 -7.02
N ALA A 44 2.74 3.19 -6.04
CA ALA A 44 2.50 1.76 -6.30
C ALA A 44 1.13 1.54 -6.95
N ALA A 45 0.07 2.23 -6.49
CA ALA A 45 -1.26 2.18 -7.08
C ALA A 45 -1.27 2.68 -8.53
N GLN A 46 -0.58 3.79 -8.84
CA GLN A 46 -0.40 4.27 -10.21
C GLN A 46 0.31 3.23 -11.09
N ARG A 47 1.35 2.56 -10.57
CA ARG A 47 2.06 1.48 -11.28
C ARG A 47 1.20 0.25 -11.54
N LEU A 48 0.25 -0.03 -10.65
CA LEU A 48 -0.74 -1.09 -10.82
C LEU A 48 -1.89 -0.69 -11.77
N GLY A 49 -1.93 0.55 -12.26
CA GLY A 49 -2.91 1.00 -13.25
C GLY A 49 -4.12 1.73 -12.67
N ALA A 50 -4.07 2.18 -11.41
CA ALA A 50 -5.13 3.03 -10.86
C ALA A 50 -5.34 4.29 -11.73
N GLU A 51 -6.59 4.54 -12.11
CA GLU A 51 -6.97 5.67 -12.97
C GLU A 51 -6.89 7.01 -12.24
N CYS A 52 -7.14 6.98 -10.93
CA CYS A 52 -7.06 8.12 -10.03
C CYS A 52 -6.58 7.66 -8.66
N VAL A 53 -5.84 8.51 -7.96
CA VAL A 53 -5.47 8.29 -6.56
C VAL A 53 -6.06 9.41 -5.71
N GLU A 54 -6.86 9.04 -4.73
CA GLU A 54 -7.46 9.96 -3.75
C GLU A 54 -6.71 9.84 -2.42
N VAL A 55 -6.10 10.93 -1.97
CA VAL A 55 -5.37 10.97 -0.69
C VAL A 55 -6.22 11.61 0.38
N TYR A 56 -6.51 10.88 1.44
CA TYR A 56 -7.31 11.30 2.57
C TYR A 56 -6.45 11.52 3.82
N ALA A 57 -6.49 12.71 4.42
CA ALA A 57 -5.72 12.98 5.63
C ALA A 57 -6.51 13.81 6.65
N ARG A 58 -6.21 13.62 7.94
CA ARG A 58 -6.74 14.45 9.05
C ARG A 58 -6.35 15.92 8.89
N ARG A 59 -5.23 16.19 8.23
CA ARG A 59 -4.75 17.52 7.85
C ARG A 59 -4.77 17.63 6.34
N PRO A 60 -5.85 18.22 5.75
CA PRO A 60 -6.01 18.27 4.30
C PRO A 60 -4.86 18.99 3.56
N GLU A 61 -4.17 19.90 4.22
CA GLU A 61 -3.00 20.58 3.66
C GLU A 61 -1.84 19.61 3.38
N ARG A 62 -1.69 18.54 4.17
CA ARG A 62 -0.71 17.48 3.90
C ARG A 62 -1.10 16.61 2.71
N ALA A 63 -2.39 16.30 2.58
CA ALA A 63 -2.89 15.57 1.42
C ALA A 63 -2.67 16.39 0.14
N ARG A 64 -2.94 17.71 0.16
CA ARG A 64 -2.68 18.60 -0.99
C ARG A 64 -1.21 18.65 -1.37
N ALA A 65 -0.32 18.84 -0.39
CA ALA A 65 1.12 18.85 -0.65
C ALA A 65 1.61 17.52 -1.25
N LEU A 66 1.02 16.39 -0.82
CA LEU A 66 1.33 15.09 -1.41
C LEU A 66 0.78 14.97 -2.83
N ALA A 67 -0.46 15.35 -3.08
CA ALA A 67 -1.08 15.32 -4.40
C ALA A 67 -0.32 16.20 -5.41
N GLU A 68 0.03 17.41 -5.05
CA GLU A 68 0.84 18.32 -5.88
C GLU A 68 2.20 17.71 -6.26
N ARG A 69 2.82 16.95 -5.35
CA ARG A 69 4.10 16.27 -5.59
C ARG A 69 3.96 15.08 -6.54
N LEU A 70 2.82 14.39 -6.53
CA LEU A 70 2.61 13.14 -7.26
C LEU A 70 1.96 13.31 -8.65
N GLY A 71 1.35 14.45 -8.93
CA GLY A 71 0.85 14.78 -10.26
C GLY A 71 -0.67 14.91 -10.38
N ALA A 72 -1.14 15.10 -11.62
CA ALA A 72 -2.52 15.52 -11.92
C ALA A 72 -3.58 14.47 -11.59
N ASP A 73 -3.22 13.19 -11.62
CA ASP A 73 -4.15 12.08 -11.34
C ASP A 73 -4.29 11.79 -9.83
N VAL A 74 -3.74 12.67 -8.97
CA VAL A 74 -3.83 12.55 -7.51
C VAL A 74 -4.63 13.71 -6.94
N THR A 75 -5.67 13.39 -6.18
CA THR A 75 -6.54 14.38 -5.53
C THR A 75 -6.43 14.30 -4.01
N ALA A 76 -6.80 15.39 -3.33
CA ALA A 76 -6.64 15.54 -1.88
C ALA A 76 -7.95 15.82 -1.19
N HIS A 77 -8.22 15.09 -0.11
CA HIS A 77 -9.48 15.12 0.62
C HIS A 77 -9.26 15.16 2.14
N ALA A 78 -10.27 15.60 2.88
CA ALA A 78 -10.29 15.43 4.33
C ALA A 78 -10.62 13.98 4.68
N LEU A 79 -9.97 13.41 5.71
CA LEU A 79 -10.22 12.03 6.14
C LEU A 79 -11.68 11.83 6.62
N ALA A 80 -12.32 12.89 7.13
CA ALA A 80 -13.74 12.85 7.52
C ALA A 80 -14.70 12.63 6.35
N ASP A 81 -14.27 12.92 5.12
CA ASP A 81 -15.08 12.76 3.90
C ASP A 81 -14.88 11.39 3.25
N TRP A 82 -14.00 10.54 3.83
CA TRP A 82 -13.68 9.24 3.24
C TRP A 82 -14.89 8.29 3.21
N ARG A 83 -15.07 7.65 2.09
CA ARG A 83 -16.11 6.64 1.80
C ARG A 83 -15.57 5.63 0.81
N VAL A 84 -15.97 4.38 0.93
CA VAL A 84 -15.72 3.37 -0.10
C VAL A 84 -16.93 3.27 -1.00
N GLY A 85 -16.72 3.50 -2.30
CA GLY A 85 -17.73 3.35 -3.36
C GLY A 85 -17.37 2.20 -4.31
N ARG A 86 -18.28 1.88 -5.23
CA ARG A 86 -18.12 0.76 -6.19
C ARG A 86 -16.96 0.92 -7.18
N GLU A 87 -16.48 2.15 -7.39
CA GLU A 87 -15.38 2.44 -8.32
C GLU A 87 -14.01 2.38 -7.63
N VAL A 88 -13.99 2.05 -6.33
CA VAL A 88 -12.75 1.92 -5.56
C VAL A 88 -12.17 0.53 -5.75
N ALA A 89 -11.03 0.46 -6.42
CA ALA A 89 -10.32 -0.79 -6.65
C ALA A 89 -9.34 -1.14 -5.51
N LEU A 90 -8.84 -0.11 -4.81
CA LEU A 90 -7.85 -0.26 -3.76
C LEU A 90 -8.07 0.75 -2.63
N VAL A 91 -7.98 0.28 -1.39
CA VAL A 91 -7.80 1.12 -0.21
C VAL A 91 -6.45 0.83 0.42
N VAL A 92 -5.70 1.89 0.75
CA VAL A 92 -4.43 1.77 1.49
C VAL A 92 -4.57 2.52 2.81
N ASP A 93 -4.44 1.81 3.91
CA ASP A 93 -4.45 2.41 5.25
C ASP A 93 -3.02 2.53 5.78
N THR A 94 -2.54 3.77 5.85
CA THR A 94 -1.25 4.12 6.46
C THR A 94 -1.41 4.91 7.77
N VAL A 95 -2.63 4.92 8.34
CA VAL A 95 -2.88 5.57 9.62
C VAL A 95 -2.22 4.75 10.74
N PRO A 96 -1.46 5.37 11.65
CA PRO A 96 -0.86 4.64 12.76
C PRO A 96 -1.92 3.88 13.58
N ARG A 97 -1.69 2.59 13.80
CA ARG A 97 -2.62 1.62 14.44
C ARG A 97 -3.86 1.28 13.61
N GLY A 98 -3.90 1.67 12.34
CA GLY A 98 -5.04 1.49 11.46
C GLY A 98 -6.14 2.55 11.65
N TYR A 99 -6.94 2.70 10.61
CA TYR A 99 -8.12 3.55 10.63
C TYR A 99 -9.33 2.74 11.10
N SER A 100 -10.15 3.35 11.96
CA SER A 100 -11.41 2.75 12.43
C SER A 100 -12.57 3.58 11.90
N PRO A 101 -13.14 3.20 10.74
CA PRO A 101 -14.26 3.91 10.16
C PRO A 101 -15.57 3.60 10.88
N GLU A 102 -16.53 4.51 10.80
CA GLU A 102 -17.91 4.20 11.12
C GLU A 102 -18.49 3.24 10.06
N GLU A 103 -19.39 2.35 10.46
CA GLU A 103 -19.88 1.25 9.60
C GLU A 103 -20.54 1.74 8.31
N HIS A 104 -21.26 2.87 8.36
CA HIS A 104 -21.96 3.45 7.21
C HIS A 104 -21.02 4.04 6.14
N LEU A 105 -19.71 4.14 6.42
CA LEU A 105 -18.70 4.62 5.46
C LEU A 105 -18.24 3.52 4.50
N LEU A 106 -18.54 2.27 4.82
CA LEU A 106 -18.19 1.12 4.01
C LEU A 106 -19.40 0.68 3.21
N GLY A 107 -19.35 0.89 1.91
CA GLY A 107 -20.31 0.30 0.97
C GLY A 107 -20.04 -1.19 0.74
N ASP A 108 -20.54 -1.69 -0.40
CA ASP A 108 -20.18 -3.01 -0.90
C ASP A 108 -18.70 -3.00 -1.30
N LEU A 109 -17.88 -3.80 -0.62
CA LEU A 109 -16.43 -3.86 -0.87
C LEU A 109 -16.11 -4.59 -2.18
N GLY A 110 -16.95 -5.54 -2.60
CA GLY A 110 -16.73 -6.31 -3.82
C GLY A 110 -15.30 -6.85 -3.89
N ASP A 111 -14.63 -6.55 -5.01
CA ASP A 111 -13.23 -6.94 -5.25
C ASP A 111 -12.22 -5.86 -4.79
N THR A 112 -12.65 -4.85 -4.04
CA THR A 112 -11.78 -3.80 -3.54
C THR A 112 -10.67 -4.41 -2.68
N ALA A 113 -9.41 -4.24 -3.07
CA ALA A 113 -8.28 -4.72 -2.29
C ALA A 113 -7.94 -3.75 -1.14
N LEU A 114 -7.35 -4.27 -0.06
CA LEU A 114 -6.81 -3.48 1.05
C LEU A 114 -5.31 -3.72 1.22
N LEU A 115 -4.54 -2.66 1.41
CA LEU A 115 -3.27 -2.69 2.12
C LEU A 115 -3.45 -2.02 3.48
N SER A 116 -3.27 -2.75 4.57
CA SER A 116 -3.16 -2.17 5.91
C SER A 116 -1.70 -2.18 6.34
N ALA A 117 -1.08 -1.00 6.34
CA ALA A 117 0.35 -0.88 6.66
C ALA A 117 0.66 -1.12 8.15
N ALA A 118 -0.31 -0.96 9.04
CA ALA A 118 -0.17 -1.33 10.45
C ALA A 118 -0.20 -2.86 10.61
N TYR A 119 0.68 -3.38 11.46
CA TYR A 119 0.82 -4.82 11.72
C TYR A 119 0.77 -5.19 13.21
N ASP A 120 0.74 -4.21 14.10
CA ASP A 120 0.59 -4.39 15.55
C ASP A 120 -0.23 -3.24 16.16
N PRO A 121 -1.42 -3.53 16.72
CA PRO A 121 -2.11 -4.83 16.74
C PRO A 121 -2.63 -5.26 15.36
N TRP A 122 -2.75 -6.58 15.13
CA TRP A 122 -3.34 -7.15 13.94
C TRP A 122 -4.46 -8.15 14.32
N PRO A 123 -5.60 -8.20 13.58
CA PRO A 123 -5.96 -7.29 12.50
C PRO A 123 -6.30 -5.87 12.98
N THR A 124 -6.15 -4.89 12.08
CA THR A 124 -6.64 -3.53 12.34
C THR A 124 -8.17 -3.48 12.17
N PRO A 125 -8.89 -2.51 12.77
CA PRO A 125 -10.35 -2.41 12.63
C PRO A 125 -10.82 -2.36 11.17
N LEU A 126 -10.04 -1.73 10.29
CA LEU A 126 -10.34 -1.71 8.86
C LEU A 126 -10.10 -3.08 8.22
N ALA A 127 -8.98 -3.72 8.54
CA ALA A 127 -8.65 -5.05 8.02
C ALA A 127 -9.68 -6.11 8.42
N GLU A 128 -10.26 -6.04 9.62
CA GLU A 128 -11.35 -6.94 10.05
C GLU A 128 -12.53 -6.91 9.10
N ARG A 129 -12.87 -5.72 8.55
CA ARG A 129 -13.99 -5.57 7.60
C ARG A 129 -13.71 -6.23 6.27
N TRP A 130 -12.49 -6.09 5.75
CA TRP A 130 -12.07 -6.74 4.51
C TRP A 130 -11.99 -8.26 4.66
N LEU A 131 -11.43 -8.74 5.76
CA LEU A 131 -11.36 -10.17 6.07
C LEU A 131 -12.75 -10.79 6.20
N ALA A 132 -13.70 -10.09 6.84
CA ALA A 132 -15.08 -10.54 6.96
C ALA A 132 -15.82 -10.58 5.62
N ALA A 133 -15.43 -9.75 4.66
CA ALA A 133 -15.97 -9.74 3.30
C ALA A 133 -15.21 -10.68 2.34
N GLU A 134 -14.22 -11.44 2.82
CA GLU A 134 -13.34 -12.30 2.01
C GLU A 134 -12.64 -11.57 0.86
N ALA A 135 -12.51 -10.23 0.97
CA ALA A 135 -11.85 -9.40 -0.02
C ALA A 135 -10.30 -9.47 0.11
N PRO A 136 -9.54 -9.17 -0.96
CA PRO A 136 -8.08 -9.26 -0.91
C PRO A 136 -7.45 -8.32 0.12
N VAL A 137 -6.60 -8.86 1.01
CA VAL A 137 -5.89 -8.09 2.02
C VAL A 137 -4.39 -8.33 1.92
N VAL A 138 -3.62 -7.25 1.79
CA VAL A 138 -2.17 -7.19 1.97
C VAL A 138 -1.88 -6.61 3.34
N THR A 139 -1.06 -7.30 4.13
CA THR A 139 -0.68 -6.85 5.48
C THR A 139 0.56 -5.97 5.44
N GLY A 140 0.79 -5.19 6.51
CA GLY A 140 2.04 -4.46 6.68
C GLY A 140 3.27 -5.38 6.73
N LEU A 141 3.11 -6.63 7.21
CA LEU A 141 4.18 -7.64 7.18
C LEU A 141 4.47 -8.16 5.77
N ASP A 142 3.45 -8.35 4.92
CA ASP A 142 3.66 -8.69 3.51
C ASP A 142 4.45 -7.57 2.80
N MET A 143 4.07 -6.31 3.02
CA MET A 143 4.80 -5.16 2.50
C MET A 143 6.24 -5.12 3.02
N LEU A 144 6.45 -5.28 4.33
CA LEU A 144 7.76 -5.28 4.97
C LEU A 144 8.66 -6.38 4.40
N LEU A 145 8.12 -7.58 4.21
CA LEU A 145 8.84 -8.72 3.64
C LEU A 145 9.36 -8.39 2.23
N HIS A 146 8.48 -7.95 1.35
CA HIS A 146 8.86 -7.73 -0.05
C HIS A 146 9.79 -6.52 -0.22
N GLN A 147 9.57 -5.42 0.51
CA GLN A 147 10.49 -4.28 0.43
C GLN A 147 11.90 -4.66 0.93
N ALA A 148 12.00 -5.57 1.92
CA ALA A 148 13.28 -6.02 2.44
C ALA A 148 14.05 -6.91 1.43
N VAL A 149 13.36 -7.65 0.55
CA VAL A 149 14.04 -8.37 -0.56
C VAL A 149 14.78 -7.38 -1.47
N TYR A 150 14.15 -6.26 -1.82
CA TYR A 150 14.79 -5.22 -2.62
C TYR A 150 15.99 -4.57 -1.89
N GLN A 151 15.90 -4.43 -0.56
CA GLN A 151 17.05 -3.97 0.24
C GLN A 151 18.19 -4.99 0.21
N VAL A 152 17.90 -6.30 0.28
CA VAL A 152 18.91 -7.35 0.16
C VAL A 152 19.64 -7.26 -1.19
N ARG A 153 18.92 -7.01 -2.30
CA ARG A 153 19.54 -6.78 -3.61
C ARG A 153 20.54 -5.61 -3.55
N LEU A 154 20.08 -4.45 -3.07
CA LEU A 154 20.90 -3.24 -2.98
C LEU A 154 22.13 -3.40 -2.07
N PHE A 155 21.95 -4.02 -0.89
CA PHE A 155 23.07 -4.27 0.05
C PHE A 155 24.03 -5.34 -0.48
N GLY A 156 23.54 -6.28 -1.31
CA GLY A 156 24.34 -7.23 -2.05
C GLY A 156 25.11 -6.64 -3.23
N GLY A 157 24.88 -5.36 -3.53
CA GLY A 157 25.51 -4.65 -4.66
C GLY A 157 24.86 -4.92 -6.00
N ALA A 158 23.69 -5.57 -6.03
CA ALA A 158 22.88 -5.76 -7.23
C ALA A 158 22.03 -4.53 -7.53
N PRO A 159 21.67 -4.27 -8.81
CA PRO A 159 20.63 -3.33 -9.16
C PRO A 159 19.29 -3.73 -8.53
N ILE A 160 18.40 -2.74 -8.26
CA ILE A 160 17.13 -2.99 -7.59
C ILE A 160 16.21 -3.94 -8.35
N ASP A 161 16.31 -3.98 -9.66
CA ASP A 161 15.52 -4.81 -10.58
C ASP A 161 16.16 -6.18 -10.90
N GLU A 162 17.38 -6.44 -10.40
CA GLU A 162 18.07 -7.72 -10.58
C GLU A 162 17.99 -8.60 -9.33
N PRO A 163 17.36 -9.81 -9.43
CA PRO A 163 17.33 -10.74 -8.31
C PRO A 163 18.72 -11.20 -7.86
N VAL A 164 18.90 -11.35 -6.56
CA VAL A 164 20.12 -11.99 -6.03
C VAL A 164 20.11 -13.51 -6.26
N PRO A 165 21.28 -14.17 -6.31
CA PRO A 165 21.34 -15.63 -6.42
C PRO A 165 20.49 -16.32 -5.34
N ASN A 166 19.66 -17.25 -5.77
CA ASN A 166 18.77 -18.04 -4.89
C ASN A 166 17.75 -17.20 -4.09
N GLU A 167 17.30 -16.07 -4.63
CA GLU A 167 16.36 -15.14 -4.00
C GLU A 167 15.06 -15.81 -3.51
N PRO A 168 14.46 -16.80 -4.21
CA PRO A 168 13.29 -17.49 -3.67
C PRO A 168 13.54 -18.16 -2.31
N ALA A 169 14.70 -18.76 -2.10
CA ALA A 169 15.04 -19.35 -0.81
C ALA A 169 15.35 -18.29 0.27
N VAL A 170 15.85 -17.12 -0.13
CA VAL A 170 16.00 -15.98 0.78
C VAL A 170 14.62 -15.51 1.24
N LEU A 171 13.70 -15.29 0.31
CA LEU A 171 12.31 -14.88 0.61
C LEU A 171 11.61 -15.88 1.54
N GLU A 172 11.75 -17.19 1.28
CA GLU A 172 11.15 -18.23 2.10
C GLU A 172 11.66 -18.17 3.56
N ARG A 173 12.98 -18.03 3.74
CA ARG A 173 13.59 -17.88 5.08
C ARG A 173 13.13 -16.60 5.78
N MET A 174 13.03 -15.50 5.06
CA MET A 174 12.54 -14.24 5.62
C MET A 174 11.07 -14.37 6.06
N ARG A 175 10.24 -15.03 5.24
CA ARG A 175 8.83 -15.31 5.57
C ARG A 175 8.71 -16.19 6.84
N ALA A 176 9.53 -17.23 6.93
CA ALA A 176 9.55 -18.10 8.11
C ALA A 176 9.99 -17.37 9.39
N ALA A 177 10.77 -16.30 9.28
CA ALA A 177 11.19 -15.50 10.44
C ALA A 177 10.10 -14.50 10.92
N LEU A 178 9.06 -14.25 10.13
CA LEU A 178 7.93 -13.40 10.48
C LEU A 178 6.73 -14.19 11.02
N ALA A 179 6.74 -15.50 10.93
CA ALA A 179 5.70 -16.40 11.43
C ALA A 179 5.92 -16.74 12.91
#